data_c24e59e8bc29c6d80810a77983d8bf37
#
_entry.id   c24e59e8bc29c6d80810a77983d8bf37
#
_cell.length_a   1.000
_cell.length_b   1.000
_cell.length_c   1.000
_cell.angle_alpha   90.00
_cell.angle_beta   90.00
_cell.angle_gamma   90.00
#
_symmetry.space_group_name_H-M   'P 1'
#
loop_
_entity.id
_entity.type
_entity.pdbx_description
1 polymer ?
#
loop_
_entity_poly.entity_id
_entity_poly.type
_entity_poly.pdbx_seq_one_letter_code
_entity_poly.pdbx_strand_id
1 'polypeptide(L)'
;MYKAEKSIVIVGGGAAGLFAAVCLKERLPLARVCVVEAGGRALSKLRLTGGGRCNLTHTFEAVEALGEVYPRGERLLRKLFYRFGPQDTWRWFEERGLRLYAQSDGRVFPRSDRADEVADLLLRLARERGVELCEGTRVERIERSDAGWRACLAGGRRVEADAVLVATGGSPRREALERLLEGLPMELVAPVPSLFAFNVADGGLRALSGTTLADARLRLASTKWQARGALLLTHFGLSGPAVLRLSSYAARHLAEAAYRAPLLVKWLPDEAPESLAPRLRALLDREGAKQLSSVRPEGLNTRLWLHLLERSGLDARGKCAEVSRKQLNRLVTTLTQDEYLITGRAPHKDEFVTCGGVSLKSLQAQTLEARSCPGLYVAGEALDVDAVTGGFNLQAAWTTAYVCAESIIERFTQPLTSITPTP
;
A
#
# COMPACT_ATOMS: atom_id res chain seq x y z
N MET A 1 0.19 -16.43 -45.41
CA MET A 1 -0.24 -15.11 -44.81
C MET A 1 0.67 -14.85 -43.63
N TYR A 2 1.56 -13.84 -43.72
CA TYR A 2 2.32 -13.37 -42.57
C TYR A 2 1.33 -12.80 -41.57
N LYS A 3 1.22 -13.45 -40.40
CA LYS A 3 0.41 -12.92 -39.28
C LYS A 3 1.04 -11.58 -38.90
N ALA A 4 0.30 -10.48 -39.05
CA ALA A 4 0.81 -9.15 -38.70
C ALA A 4 1.40 -9.20 -37.28
N GLU A 5 2.59 -8.63 -37.12
CA GLU A 5 3.29 -8.59 -35.85
C GLU A 5 2.42 -7.84 -34.84
N LYS A 6 2.05 -8.52 -33.73
CA LYS A 6 1.20 -7.91 -32.70
C LYS A 6 1.96 -6.86 -31.91
N SER A 7 1.32 -5.73 -31.65
CA SER A 7 1.92 -4.62 -30.94
C SER A 7 1.18 -4.33 -29.63
N ILE A 8 1.94 -4.15 -28.54
CA ILE A 8 1.44 -3.87 -27.20
C ILE A 8 2.16 -2.65 -26.64
N VAL A 9 1.39 -1.68 -26.17
CA VAL A 9 1.92 -0.53 -25.44
C VAL A 9 1.60 -0.67 -23.97
N ILE A 10 2.63 -0.56 -23.12
CA ILE A 10 2.52 -0.55 -21.66
C ILE A 10 2.81 0.87 -21.18
N VAL A 11 1.85 1.48 -20.51
CA VAL A 11 1.96 2.83 -19.96
C VAL A 11 2.42 2.75 -18.52
N GLY A 12 3.68 3.06 -18.27
CA GLY A 12 4.35 3.02 -16.99
C GLY A 12 5.40 1.92 -16.87
N GLY A 13 6.64 2.31 -16.62
CA GLY A 13 7.82 1.45 -16.44
C GLY A 13 8.08 1.09 -14.97
N GLY A 14 7.01 0.98 -14.16
CA GLY A 14 7.06 0.53 -12.77
C GLY A 14 7.08 -0.98 -12.63
N ALA A 15 6.90 -1.47 -11.39
CA ALA A 15 6.88 -2.89 -11.05
C ALA A 15 5.91 -3.70 -11.94
N ALA A 16 4.64 -3.31 -11.99
CA ALA A 16 3.63 -4.01 -12.78
C ALA A 16 3.95 -3.98 -14.29
N GLY A 17 4.34 -2.81 -14.82
CA GLY A 17 4.58 -2.65 -16.27
C GLY A 17 5.77 -3.46 -16.78
N LEU A 18 6.93 -3.38 -16.11
CA LEU A 18 8.13 -4.15 -16.50
C LEU A 18 7.92 -5.65 -16.31
N PHE A 19 7.28 -6.07 -15.23
CA PHE A 19 6.95 -7.47 -14.99
C PHE A 19 6.04 -8.02 -16.10
N ALA A 20 4.95 -7.31 -16.44
CA ALA A 20 4.07 -7.69 -17.54
C ALA A 20 4.80 -7.77 -18.87
N ALA A 21 5.69 -6.79 -19.16
CA ALA A 21 6.48 -6.76 -20.40
C ALA A 21 7.35 -8.02 -20.54
N VAL A 22 8.01 -8.43 -19.44
CA VAL A 22 8.81 -9.68 -19.42
C VAL A 22 7.93 -10.89 -19.68
N CYS A 23 6.80 -11.03 -18.95
CA CYS A 23 5.87 -12.15 -19.13
C CYS A 23 5.31 -12.22 -20.58
N LEU A 24 4.96 -11.09 -21.15
CA LEU A 24 4.48 -11.01 -22.54
C LEU A 24 5.54 -11.49 -23.52
N LYS A 25 6.76 -11.00 -23.43
CA LYS A 25 7.85 -11.37 -24.35
C LYS A 25 8.31 -12.83 -24.20
N GLU A 26 8.17 -13.42 -23.02
CA GLU A 26 8.43 -14.86 -22.80
C GLU A 26 7.46 -15.75 -23.59
N ARG A 27 6.21 -15.33 -23.75
CA ARG A 27 5.15 -16.13 -24.40
C ARG A 27 4.83 -15.65 -25.83
N LEU A 28 5.11 -14.39 -26.13
CA LEU A 28 4.92 -13.75 -27.44
C LEU A 28 6.25 -13.15 -27.94
N PRO A 29 7.28 -13.94 -28.24
CA PRO A 29 8.61 -13.43 -28.56
C PRO A 29 8.64 -12.55 -29.82
N LEU A 30 7.71 -12.75 -30.75
CA LEU A 30 7.59 -11.96 -31.99
C LEU A 30 6.73 -10.70 -31.83
N ALA A 31 5.99 -10.55 -30.71
CA ALA A 31 5.22 -9.35 -30.51
C ALA A 31 6.12 -8.15 -30.18
N ARG A 32 5.78 -7.00 -30.72
CA ARG A 32 6.39 -5.72 -30.33
C ARG A 32 5.81 -5.29 -28.99
N VAL A 33 6.63 -5.20 -27.95
CA VAL A 33 6.23 -4.71 -26.62
C VAL A 33 7.00 -3.44 -26.31
N CYS A 34 6.29 -2.33 -26.22
CA CYS A 34 6.84 -1.00 -25.93
C CYS A 34 6.36 -0.53 -24.55
N VAL A 35 7.29 -0.31 -23.62
CA VAL A 35 7.04 0.29 -22.30
C VAL A 35 7.37 1.77 -22.37
N VAL A 36 6.39 2.62 -22.04
CA VAL A 36 6.55 4.08 -22.02
C VAL A 36 6.53 4.57 -20.58
N GLU A 37 7.66 5.11 -20.12
CA GLU A 37 7.87 5.60 -18.76
C GLU A 37 8.01 7.12 -18.77
N ALA A 38 7.18 7.81 -17.97
CA ALA A 38 7.18 9.27 -17.88
C ALA A 38 8.40 9.82 -17.12
N GLY A 39 8.92 9.08 -16.18
CA GLY A 39 10.14 9.40 -15.42
C GLY A 39 11.40 9.15 -16.23
N GLY A 40 12.48 9.81 -15.84
CA GLY A 40 13.79 9.61 -16.49
C GLY A 40 14.43 8.23 -16.21
N ARG A 41 13.84 7.42 -15.34
CA ARG A 41 14.31 6.07 -14.99
C ARG A 41 13.15 5.17 -14.59
N ALA A 42 13.05 4.03 -15.23
CA ALA A 42 12.10 2.98 -14.87
C ALA A 42 12.40 2.38 -13.47
N LEU A 43 11.38 1.83 -12.84
CA LEU A 43 11.46 1.20 -11.51
C LEU A 43 11.94 2.11 -10.37
N SER A 44 11.88 3.44 -10.53
CA SER A 44 12.34 4.39 -9.52
C SER A 44 11.62 4.20 -8.18
N LYS A 45 10.29 4.03 -8.20
CA LYS A 45 9.50 3.79 -6.99
C LYS A 45 9.83 2.44 -6.34
N LEU A 46 10.08 1.38 -7.14
CA LEU A 46 10.47 0.06 -6.63
C LEU A 46 11.76 0.14 -5.80
N ARG A 47 12.75 0.91 -6.27
CA ARG A 47 14.05 1.07 -5.61
C ARG A 47 13.95 1.70 -4.21
N LEU A 48 12.86 2.43 -3.92
CA LEU A 48 12.62 3.05 -2.61
C LEU A 48 11.85 2.12 -1.65
N THR A 49 11.22 1.06 -2.16
CA THR A 49 10.37 0.19 -1.33
C THR A 49 11.15 -0.54 -0.24
N GLY A 50 10.50 -0.75 0.90
CA GLY A 50 11.10 -1.45 2.04
C GLY A 50 12.36 -0.77 2.60
N GLY A 51 12.46 0.56 2.45
CA GLY A 51 13.66 1.32 2.86
C GLY A 51 14.88 1.00 1.98
N GLY A 52 14.68 0.80 0.68
CA GLY A 52 15.74 0.44 -0.28
C GLY A 52 16.06 -1.05 -0.35
N ARG A 53 15.34 -1.90 0.40
CA ARG A 53 15.54 -3.37 0.40
C ARG A 53 14.60 -4.13 -0.52
N CYS A 54 13.51 -3.52 -0.99
CA CYS A 54 12.41 -4.12 -1.71
C CYS A 54 11.69 -5.22 -0.92
N ASN A 55 10.65 -4.86 -0.18
CA ASN A 55 9.72 -5.83 0.40
C ASN A 55 8.87 -6.44 -0.73
N LEU A 56 9.41 -7.46 -1.41
CA LEU A 56 8.97 -7.95 -2.72
C LEU A 56 7.59 -8.59 -2.66
N THR A 57 7.30 -9.35 -1.60
CA THR A 57 6.04 -10.02 -1.34
C THR A 57 5.91 -10.38 0.14
N HIS A 58 4.94 -11.20 0.47
CA HIS A 58 4.68 -11.73 1.82
C HIS A 58 4.37 -13.24 1.73
N THR A 59 4.69 -14.03 2.76
CA THR A 59 4.35 -15.48 2.77
C THR A 59 2.85 -15.73 2.93
N PHE A 60 2.13 -14.79 3.53
CA PHE A 60 0.69 -14.86 3.87
C PHE A 60 0.31 -15.92 4.91
N GLU A 61 1.25 -16.67 5.48
CA GLU A 61 0.97 -17.73 6.46
C GLU A 61 0.25 -17.22 7.71
N ALA A 62 0.59 -16.01 8.17
CA ALA A 62 -0.03 -15.38 9.34
C ALA A 62 -1.18 -14.42 9.00
N VAL A 63 -1.64 -14.39 7.75
CA VAL A 63 -2.77 -13.54 7.31
C VAL A 63 -4.06 -14.34 7.44
N GLU A 64 -4.83 -14.10 8.50
CA GLU A 64 -6.09 -14.82 8.76
C GLU A 64 -7.17 -14.43 7.75
N ALA A 65 -7.28 -13.14 7.44
CA ALA A 65 -8.24 -12.63 6.46
C ALA A 65 -7.59 -11.65 5.49
N LEU A 66 -7.79 -11.87 4.19
CA LEU A 66 -7.19 -11.04 3.14
C LEU A 66 -7.62 -9.56 3.24
N GLY A 67 -8.83 -9.30 3.76
CA GLY A 67 -9.35 -7.95 4.01
C GLY A 67 -8.59 -7.16 5.08
N GLU A 68 -7.83 -7.81 5.95
CA GLU A 68 -6.96 -7.15 6.93
C GLU A 68 -5.75 -6.49 6.27
N VAL A 69 -5.31 -7.06 5.17
CA VAL A 69 -4.13 -6.56 4.44
C VAL A 69 -4.49 -5.80 3.18
N TYR A 70 -5.65 -6.10 2.55
CA TYR A 70 -6.19 -5.38 1.40
C TYR A 70 -7.53 -4.72 1.73
N PRO A 71 -7.55 -3.52 2.32
CA PRO A 71 -8.80 -2.80 2.61
C PRO A 71 -9.64 -2.53 1.36
N ARG A 72 -9.02 -2.45 0.18
CA ARG A 72 -9.64 -2.32 -1.14
C ARG A 72 -9.08 -3.35 -2.10
N GLY A 73 -9.97 -3.92 -2.92
CA GLY A 73 -9.59 -4.94 -3.91
C GLY A 73 -9.49 -6.38 -3.39
N GLU A 74 -9.75 -6.64 -2.10
CA GLU A 74 -9.69 -7.99 -1.49
C GLU A 74 -10.39 -9.05 -2.32
N ARG A 75 -11.66 -8.83 -2.69
CA ARG A 75 -12.48 -9.80 -3.44
C ARG A 75 -11.92 -10.13 -4.82
N LEU A 76 -11.30 -9.16 -5.47
CA LEU A 76 -10.61 -9.33 -6.74
C LEU A 76 -9.35 -10.16 -6.53
N LEU A 77 -8.46 -9.72 -5.65
CA LEU A 77 -7.17 -10.36 -5.41
C LEU A 77 -7.32 -11.80 -4.91
N ARG A 78 -8.33 -12.11 -4.08
CA ARG A 78 -8.64 -13.47 -3.66
C ARG A 78 -8.84 -14.41 -4.85
N LYS A 79 -9.48 -13.95 -5.94
CA LYS A 79 -9.66 -14.73 -7.17
C LYS A 79 -8.38 -14.81 -7.99
N LEU A 80 -7.65 -13.70 -8.10
CA LEU A 80 -6.46 -13.63 -8.94
C LEU A 80 -5.27 -14.37 -8.35
N PHE A 81 -5.18 -14.53 -7.03
CA PHE A 81 -4.12 -15.31 -6.37
C PHE A 81 -4.14 -16.79 -6.71
N TYR A 82 -5.29 -17.34 -7.15
CA TYR A 82 -5.34 -18.69 -7.72
C TYR A 82 -4.63 -18.81 -9.08
N ARG A 83 -4.44 -17.70 -9.79
CA ARG A 83 -3.71 -17.65 -11.06
C ARG A 83 -2.23 -17.31 -10.89
N PHE A 84 -1.95 -16.37 -9.99
CA PHE A 84 -0.59 -15.95 -9.66
C PHE A 84 -0.56 -15.38 -8.23
N GLY A 85 -0.21 -16.22 -7.28
CA GLY A 85 -0.16 -15.90 -5.86
C GLY A 85 1.26 -15.61 -5.35
N PRO A 86 1.42 -15.45 -4.03
CA PRO A 86 2.71 -15.15 -3.39
C PRO A 86 3.78 -16.21 -3.64
N GLN A 87 3.41 -17.48 -3.66
CA GLN A 87 4.33 -18.59 -3.93
C GLN A 87 4.77 -18.62 -5.40
N ASP A 88 3.87 -18.23 -6.32
CA ASP A 88 4.21 -18.10 -7.73
C ASP A 88 5.15 -16.90 -7.96
N THR A 89 4.94 -15.80 -7.24
CA THR A 89 5.87 -14.66 -7.21
C THR A 89 7.24 -15.10 -6.73
N TRP A 90 7.31 -15.80 -5.61
CA TRP A 90 8.57 -16.31 -5.08
C TRP A 90 9.30 -17.16 -6.11
N ARG A 91 8.62 -18.18 -6.65
CA ARG A 91 9.17 -19.09 -7.68
C ARG A 91 9.62 -18.33 -8.93
N TRP A 92 8.80 -17.41 -9.43
CA TRP A 92 9.10 -16.64 -10.64
C TRP A 92 10.42 -15.88 -10.54
N PHE A 93 10.67 -15.23 -9.40
CA PHE A 93 11.90 -14.49 -9.18
C PHE A 93 13.11 -15.41 -8.93
N GLU A 94 12.94 -16.51 -8.18
CA GLU A 94 14.05 -17.46 -7.93
C GLU A 94 14.50 -18.21 -9.18
N GLU A 95 13.58 -18.63 -10.02
CA GLU A 95 13.89 -19.27 -11.32
C GLU A 95 14.70 -18.35 -12.25
N ARG A 96 14.64 -17.02 -12.00
CA ARG A 96 15.41 -16.02 -12.79
C ARG A 96 16.65 -15.52 -12.06
N GLY A 97 17.05 -16.23 -11.01
CA GLY A 97 18.32 -16.04 -10.30
C GLY A 97 18.27 -15.06 -9.12
N LEU A 98 17.11 -14.56 -8.72
CA LEU A 98 16.97 -13.72 -7.53
C LEU A 98 16.76 -14.60 -6.29
N ARG A 99 17.74 -14.62 -5.38
CA ARG A 99 17.59 -15.35 -4.11
C ARG A 99 16.75 -14.56 -3.11
N LEU A 100 15.76 -15.20 -2.50
CA LEU A 100 14.82 -14.60 -1.58
C LEU A 100 14.95 -15.17 -0.16
N TYR A 101 14.44 -14.45 0.82
CA TYR A 101 14.24 -14.95 2.18
C TYR A 101 13.01 -14.28 2.82
N ALA A 102 12.35 -15.01 3.71
CA ALA A 102 11.26 -14.49 4.54
C ALA A 102 11.79 -14.10 5.92
N GLN A 103 11.31 -12.98 6.45
CA GLN A 103 11.45 -12.61 7.85
C GLN A 103 10.41 -13.34 8.72
N SER A 104 10.58 -13.33 10.03
CA SER A 104 9.67 -14.00 10.98
C SER A 104 8.23 -13.48 10.94
N ASP A 105 8.02 -12.28 10.42
CA ASP A 105 6.71 -11.67 10.24
C ASP A 105 6.13 -11.89 8.82
N GLY A 106 6.71 -12.75 8.02
CA GLY A 106 6.27 -13.13 6.68
C GLY A 106 6.68 -12.18 5.55
N ARG A 107 7.32 -11.06 5.82
CA ARG A 107 7.84 -10.17 4.78
C ARG A 107 8.98 -10.82 4.02
N VAL A 108 8.96 -10.70 2.68
CA VAL A 108 9.93 -11.33 1.79
C VAL A 108 10.82 -10.29 1.12
N PHE A 109 12.11 -10.52 1.18
CA PHE A 109 13.15 -9.64 0.64
C PHE A 109 14.15 -10.41 -0.22
N PRO A 110 14.85 -9.74 -1.16
CA PRO A 110 16.05 -10.33 -1.76
C PRO A 110 17.13 -10.55 -0.71
N ARG A 111 17.91 -11.61 -0.82
CA ARG A 111 18.97 -11.92 0.14
C ARG A 111 20.07 -10.85 0.25
N SER A 112 20.20 -10.04 -0.77
CA SER A 112 21.11 -8.90 -0.78
C SER A 112 20.62 -7.71 0.05
N ASP A 113 19.35 -7.71 0.46
CA ASP A 113 18.66 -6.54 1.05
C ASP A 113 18.78 -5.27 0.18
N ARG A 114 18.83 -5.42 -1.16
CA ARG A 114 18.96 -4.33 -2.11
C ARG A 114 17.85 -4.35 -3.15
N ALA A 115 17.02 -3.31 -3.14
CA ALA A 115 15.95 -3.13 -4.15
C ALA A 115 16.50 -3.01 -5.58
N ASP A 116 17.74 -2.53 -5.73
CA ASP A 116 18.41 -2.46 -7.01
C ASP A 116 18.54 -3.83 -7.69
N GLU A 117 18.79 -4.90 -6.94
CA GLU A 117 18.92 -6.24 -7.51
C GLU A 117 17.63 -6.69 -8.19
N VAL A 118 16.48 -6.40 -7.59
CA VAL A 118 15.16 -6.70 -8.17
C VAL A 118 14.92 -5.87 -9.43
N ALA A 119 15.23 -4.56 -9.36
CA ALA A 119 15.05 -3.66 -10.48
C ALA A 119 15.97 -4.02 -11.66
N ASP A 120 17.24 -4.30 -11.38
CA ASP A 120 18.25 -4.64 -12.39
C ASP A 120 17.93 -6.00 -13.05
N LEU A 121 17.40 -6.97 -12.29
CA LEU A 121 16.88 -8.22 -12.85
C LEU A 121 15.79 -7.95 -13.87
N LEU A 122 14.75 -7.19 -13.51
CA LEU A 122 13.63 -6.89 -14.42
C LEU A 122 14.09 -6.14 -15.68
N LEU A 123 14.98 -5.15 -15.53
CA LEU A 123 15.53 -4.39 -16.66
C LEU A 123 16.39 -5.28 -17.58
N ARG A 124 17.22 -6.14 -17.01
CA ARG A 124 18.03 -7.11 -17.76
C ARG A 124 17.13 -8.06 -18.55
N LEU A 125 16.13 -8.67 -17.91
CA LEU A 125 15.18 -9.57 -18.57
C LEU A 125 14.40 -8.88 -19.68
N ALA A 126 13.95 -7.65 -19.48
CA ALA A 126 13.25 -6.88 -20.48
C ALA A 126 14.14 -6.61 -21.71
N ARG A 127 15.40 -6.20 -21.48
CA ARG A 127 16.39 -5.95 -22.55
C ARG A 127 16.71 -7.22 -23.34
N GLU A 128 17.04 -8.33 -22.65
CA GLU A 128 17.37 -9.61 -23.27
C GLU A 128 16.24 -10.15 -24.17
N ARG A 129 14.99 -9.84 -23.83
CA ARG A 129 13.82 -10.26 -24.59
C ARG A 129 13.36 -9.25 -25.64
N GLY A 130 14.08 -8.13 -25.81
CA GLY A 130 13.77 -7.13 -26.83
C GLY A 130 12.51 -6.31 -26.49
N VAL A 131 12.28 -5.99 -25.23
CA VAL A 131 11.29 -4.97 -24.81
C VAL A 131 11.82 -3.60 -25.19
N GLU A 132 11.03 -2.81 -25.92
CA GLU A 132 11.34 -1.40 -26.19
C GLU A 132 11.00 -0.57 -24.94
N LEU A 133 12.00 0.05 -24.31
CA LEU A 133 11.81 0.92 -23.14
C LEU A 133 12.05 2.38 -23.53
N CYS A 134 10.98 3.20 -23.43
CA CYS A 134 11.00 4.63 -23.72
C CYS A 134 10.88 5.40 -22.40
N GLU A 135 12.01 5.77 -21.81
CA GLU A 135 12.07 6.59 -20.58
C GLU A 135 12.00 8.09 -20.90
N GLY A 136 11.64 8.91 -19.91
CA GLY A 136 11.49 10.36 -20.06
C GLY A 136 10.35 10.76 -21.00
N THR A 137 9.45 9.84 -21.31
CA THR A 137 8.37 10.04 -22.27
C THR A 137 7.02 9.79 -21.62
N ARG A 138 6.14 10.77 -21.62
CA ARG A 138 4.80 10.66 -21.06
C ARG A 138 3.79 10.26 -22.10
N VAL A 139 2.93 9.28 -21.80
CA VAL A 139 1.67 9.08 -22.52
C VAL A 139 0.66 10.07 -21.94
N GLU A 140 0.13 10.94 -22.78
CA GLU A 140 -0.83 11.98 -22.38
C GLU A 140 -2.27 11.48 -22.45
N ARG A 141 -2.57 10.67 -23.50
CA ARG A 141 -3.91 10.12 -23.74
C ARG A 141 -3.82 8.78 -24.47
N ILE A 142 -4.80 7.93 -24.22
CA ILE A 142 -5.06 6.69 -24.95
C ILE A 142 -6.40 6.85 -25.68
N GLU A 143 -6.44 6.53 -26.96
CA GLU A 143 -7.64 6.66 -27.77
C GLU A 143 -7.85 5.43 -28.67
N ARG A 144 -9.07 5.22 -29.12
CA ARG A 144 -9.38 4.21 -30.15
C ARG A 144 -8.84 4.66 -31.49
N SER A 145 -8.36 3.69 -32.28
CA SER A 145 -7.95 3.88 -33.66
C SER A 145 -8.43 2.72 -34.53
N ASP A 146 -8.30 2.87 -35.85
CA ASP A 146 -8.64 1.82 -36.82
C ASP A 146 -7.79 0.56 -36.62
N ALA A 147 -6.56 0.72 -36.13
CA ALA A 147 -5.65 -0.38 -35.80
C ALA A 147 -5.91 -1.01 -34.41
N GLY A 148 -6.86 -0.49 -33.64
CA GLY A 148 -7.18 -0.91 -32.28
C GLY A 148 -7.03 0.23 -31.28
N TRP A 149 -5.80 0.57 -30.91
CA TRP A 149 -5.47 1.58 -29.92
C TRP A 149 -4.35 2.51 -30.39
N ARG A 150 -4.38 3.73 -29.88
CA ARG A 150 -3.33 4.73 -30.10
C ARG A 150 -2.92 5.35 -28.77
N ALA A 151 -1.64 5.30 -28.43
CA ALA A 151 -1.05 6.04 -27.34
C ALA A 151 -0.49 7.38 -27.89
N CYS A 152 -1.02 8.50 -27.41
CA CYS A 152 -0.56 9.84 -27.73
C CYS A 152 0.52 10.24 -26.72
N LEU A 153 1.74 10.45 -27.19
CA LEU A 153 2.89 10.79 -26.37
C LEU A 153 3.10 12.31 -26.32
N ALA A 154 3.71 12.78 -25.25
CA ALA A 154 4.18 14.16 -25.17
C ALA A 154 5.06 14.50 -26.39
N GLY A 155 4.91 15.70 -26.92
CA GLY A 155 5.59 16.12 -28.16
C GLY A 155 4.89 15.66 -29.43
N GLY A 156 3.67 15.17 -29.38
CA GLY A 156 2.81 14.88 -30.52
C GLY A 156 3.07 13.53 -31.22
N ARG A 157 4.04 12.74 -30.78
CA ARG A 157 4.29 11.39 -31.31
C ARG A 157 3.14 10.45 -30.95
N ARG A 158 2.78 9.56 -31.84
CA ARG A 158 1.71 8.57 -31.66
C ARG A 158 2.25 7.17 -31.88
N VAL A 159 1.78 6.22 -31.09
CA VAL A 159 2.15 4.81 -31.19
C VAL A 159 0.87 3.98 -31.29
N GLU A 160 0.68 3.27 -32.40
CA GLU A 160 -0.43 2.35 -32.61
C GLU A 160 -0.16 1.03 -31.90
N ALA A 161 -1.21 0.41 -31.37
CA ALA A 161 -1.13 -0.86 -30.67
C ALA A 161 -2.41 -1.70 -30.80
N ASP A 162 -2.24 -3.04 -30.87
CA ASP A 162 -3.37 -3.98 -30.80
C ASP A 162 -3.94 -4.09 -29.36
N ALA A 163 -3.11 -3.85 -28.35
CA ALA A 163 -3.49 -3.81 -26.94
C ALA A 163 -2.70 -2.76 -26.15
N VAL A 164 -3.34 -2.21 -25.10
CA VAL A 164 -2.70 -1.27 -24.17
C VAL A 164 -2.86 -1.78 -22.76
N LEU A 165 -1.78 -1.74 -21.97
CA LEU A 165 -1.77 -1.99 -20.55
C LEU A 165 -1.44 -0.70 -19.79
N VAL A 166 -2.38 -0.22 -18.97
CA VAL A 166 -2.18 0.90 -18.04
C VAL A 166 -1.58 0.36 -16.75
N ALA A 167 -0.32 0.72 -16.47
CA ALA A 167 0.46 0.32 -15.30
C ALA A 167 1.20 1.52 -14.68
N THR A 168 0.57 2.69 -14.69
CA THR A 168 1.14 3.98 -14.26
C THR A 168 1.48 4.06 -12.79
N GLY A 169 1.04 3.07 -11.99
CA GLY A 169 1.10 3.14 -10.55
C GLY A 169 0.09 4.14 -9.97
N GLY A 170 0.15 4.34 -8.66
CA GLY A 170 -0.68 5.33 -7.98
C GLY A 170 -0.20 6.74 -8.26
N SER A 171 -1.15 7.64 -8.43
CA SER A 171 -0.89 9.06 -8.56
C SER A 171 -1.73 9.84 -7.56
N PRO A 172 -1.13 10.72 -6.75
CA PRO A 172 -1.89 11.61 -5.88
C PRO A 172 -2.64 12.69 -6.68
N ARG A 173 -2.39 12.79 -7.98
CA ARG A 173 -3.02 13.75 -8.89
C ARG A 173 -4.03 13.01 -9.76
N ARG A 174 -5.30 13.20 -9.45
CA ARG A 174 -6.45 12.65 -10.19
C ARG A 174 -6.37 12.99 -11.68
N GLU A 175 -5.98 14.22 -12.01
CA GLU A 175 -5.95 14.73 -13.37
C GLU A 175 -5.06 13.92 -14.32
N ALA A 176 -4.00 13.28 -13.83
CA ALA A 176 -3.09 12.52 -14.68
C ALA A 176 -3.76 11.26 -15.26
N LEU A 177 -4.50 10.53 -14.43
CA LEU A 177 -5.23 9.33 -14.87
C LEU A 177 -6.48 9.72 -15.66
N GLU A 178 -7.17 10.80 -15.29
CA GLU A 178 -8.31 11.33 -16.02
C GLU A 178 -7.95 11.73 -17.46
N ARG A 179 -6.84 12.47 -17.65
CA ARG A 179 -6.34 12.81 -18.99
C ARG A 179 -5.96 11.58 -19.81
N LEU A 180 -5.26 10.65 -19.17
CA LEU A 180 -4.82 9.42 -19.84
C LEU A 180 -6.00 8.64 -20.43
N LEU A 181 -7.13 8.58 -19.71
CA LEU A 181 -8.33 7.82 -20.07
C LEU A 181 -9.48 8.71 -20.55
N GLU A 182 -9.20 9.97 -20.91
CA GLU A 182 -10.20 10.93 -21.37
C GLU A 182 -10.97 10.40 -22.58
N GLY A 183 -12.31 10.52 -22.52
CA GLY A 183 -13.20 10.01 -23.55
C GLY A 183 -13.46 8.51 -23.54
N LEU A 184 -12.81 7.74 -22.64
CA LEU A 184 -13.08 6.32 -22.46
C LEU A 184 -14.12 6.12 -21.35
N PRO A 185 -15.08 5.18 -21.50
CA PRO A 185 -16.13 4.91 -20.52
C PRO A 185 -15.59 4.11 -19.32
N MET A 186 -14.67 4.73 -18.58
CA MET A 186 -14.00 4.17 -17.41
C MET A 186 -14.35 4.98 -16.15
N GLU A 187 -14.89 4.31 -15.14
CA GLU A 187 -15.14 4.93 -13.84
C GLU A 187 -13.82 5.07 -13.06
N LEU A 188 -13.54 6.26 -12.56
CA LEU A 188 -12.39 6.55 -11.73
C LEU A 188 -12.81 6.86 -10.30
N VAL A 189 -12.20 6.17 -9.35
CA VAL A 189 -12.31 6.48 -7.93
C VAL A 189 -11.24 7.49 -7.55
N ALA A 190 -11.65 8.60 -6.95
CA ALA A 190 -10.75 9.69 -6.59
C ALA A 190 -9.54 9.18 -5.77
N PRO A 191 -8.32 9.44 -6.21
CA PRO A 191 -7.12 9.02 -5.50
C PRO A 191 -6.91 9.87 -4.24
N VAL A 192 -6.66 9.20 -3.12
CA VAL A 192 -6.29 9.81 -1.85
C VAL A 192 -5.07 9.10 -1.28
N PRO A 193 -4.22 9.78 -0.52
CA PRO A 193 -3.09 9.15 0.16
C PRO A 193 -3.52 8.07 1.14
N SER A 194 -2.73 7.01 1.21
CA SER A 194 -2.82 5.87 2.13
C SER A 194 -1.45 5.64 2.76
N LEU A 195 -1.37 4.94 3.89
CA LEU A 195 -0.11 4.61 4.59
C LEU A 195 0.72 5.84 5.00
N PHE A 196 0.11 6.79 5.69
CA PHE A 196 0.80 8.00 6.14
C PHE A 196 0.82 8.13 7.66
N ALA A 197 1.83 8.82 8.18
CA ALA A 197 1.94 9.19 9.58
C ALA A 197 1.06 10.40 9.93
N PHE A 198 0.60 10.48 11.19
CA PHE A 198 -0.30 11.53 11.66
C PHE A 198 0.46 12.70 12.27
N ASN A 199 0.14 13.92 11.84
CA ASN A 199 0.47 15.12 12.60
C ASN A 199 -0.48 15.24 13.80
N VAL A 200 0.07 15.49 14.97
CA VAL A 200 -0.67 15.71 16.22
C VAL A 200 -0.18 17.01 16.87
N ALA A 201 -1.11 17.86 17.27
CA ALA A 201 -0.76 19.18 17.79
C ALA A 201 -0.24 19.17 19.24
N ASP A 202 -0.35 18.05 19.97
CA ASP A 202 0.05 17.93 21.38
C ASP A 202 1.57 18.08 21.56
N GLY A 203 1.98 19.16 22.25
CA GLY A 203 3.39 19.48 22.48
C GLY A 203 4.10 18.48 23.40
N GLY A 204 3.41 17.98 24.42
CA GLY A 204 3.94 16.99 25.36
C GLY A 204 4.22 15.65 24.65
N LEU A 205 3.28 15.20 23.81
CA LEU A 205 3.48 14.00 22.99
C LEU A 205 4.68 14.15 22.04
N ARG A 206 4.77 15.28 21.35
CA ARG A 206 5.87 15.57 20.40
C ARG A 206 7.25 15.66 21.08
N ALA A 207 7.29 16.12 22.34
CA ALA A 207 8.51 16.14 23.15
C ALA A 207 9.06 14.73 23.44
N LEU A 208 8.23 13.69 23.32
CA LEU A 208 8.62 12.28 23.45
C LEU A 208 9.21 11.68 22.16
N SER A 209 9.54 12.49 21.17
CA SER A 209 10.10 12.04 19.89
C SER A 209 11.23 11.02 20.08
N GLY A 210 11.21 9.96 19.26
CA GLY A 210 12.11 8.81 19.35
C GLY A 210 11.63 7.69 20.28
N THR A 211 10.53 7.89 21.04
CA THR A 211 9.95 6.85 21.87
C THR A 211 9.18 5.85 21.01
N THR A 212 9.44 4.56 21.22
CA THR A 212 8.72 3.45 20.58
C THR A 212 7.97 2.64 21.63
N LEU A 213 6.79 2.17 21.26
CA LEU A 213 6.06 1.12 21.98
C LEU A 213 5.96 -0.10 21.08
N ALA A 214 6.17 -1.27 21.66
CA ALA A 214 6.05 -2.52 20.91
C ALA A 214 4.62 -2.76 20.42
N ASP A 215 3.63 -2.31 21.20
CA ASP A 215 2.23 -2.52 20.89
C ASP A 215 1.35 -1.41 21.49
N ALA A 216 0.43 -0.90 20.69
CA ALA A 216 -0.63 0.03 21.09
C ALA A 216 -1.84 -0.17 20.20
N ARG A 217 -3.03 0.23 20.66
CA ARG A 217 -4.23 0.23 19.82
C ARG A 217 -4.67 1.66 19.57
N LEU A 218 -4.92 1.96 18.32
CA LEU A 218 -5.39 3.26 17.84
C LEU A 218 -6.80 3.12 17.28
N ARG A 219 -7.66 4.09 17.54
CA ARG A 219 -9.02 4.14 16.97
C ARG A 219 -9.39 5.60 16.62
N LEU A 220 -9.95 5.83 15.46
CA LEU A 220 -10.61 7.09 15.17
C LEU A 220 -11.93 7.16 15.94
N ALA A 221 -12.10 8.22 16.76
CA ALA A 221 -13.28 8.35 17.59
C ALA A 221 -14.56 8.36 16.75
N SER A 222 -15.64 7.82 17.31
CA SER A 222 -16.96 7.72 16.66
C SER A 222 -16.97 6.94 15.32
N THR A 223 -15.92 6.14 15.05
CA THR A 223 -15.84 5.30 13.85
C THR A 223 -15.52 3.83 14.22
N LYS A 224 -15.63 2.96 13.21
CA LYS A 224 -15.19 1.56 13.31
C LYS A 224 -13.69 1.36 13.05
N TRP A 225 -13.00 2.39 12.58
CA TRP A 225 -11.62 2.30 12.14
C TRP A 225 -10.66 2.21 13.32
N GLN A 226 -9.99 1.09 13.44
CA GLN A 226 -8.97 0.84 14.47
C GLN A 226 -7.83 0.00 13.90
N ALA A 227 -6.65 0.13 14.51
CA ALA A 227 -5.48 -0.70 14.21
C ALA A 227 -4.65 -0.93 15.48
N ARG A 228 -3.94 -2.05 15.52
CA ARG A 228 -3.02 -2.43 16.59
C ARG A 228 -1.64 -2.71 16.03
N GLY A 229 -0.61 -2.43 16.80
CA GLY A 229 0.79 -2.72 16.48
C GLY A 229 1.76 -1.72 17.10
N ALA A 230 3.00 -1.79 16.70
CA ALA A 230 4.02 -0.89 17.19
C ALA A 230 3.70 0.58 16.84
N LEU A 231 4.00 1.47 17.80
CA LEU A 231 3.77 2.91 17.72
C LEU A 231 5.09 3.65 17.91
N LEU A 232 5.35 4.63 17.06
CA LEU A 232 6.50 5.52 17.12
C LEU A 232 6.02 6.96 17.37
N LEU A 233 6.50 7.57 18.45
CA LEU A 233 6.30 8.99 18.72
C LEU A 233 7.37 9.80 17.98
N THR A 234 6.94 10.84 17.25
CA THR A 234 7.82 11.65 16.40
C THR A 234 7.68 13.13 16.74
N HIS A 235 8.60 13.96 16.26
CA HIS A 235 8.56 15.42 16.46
C HIS A 235 7.33 16.10 15.81
N PHE A 236 6.62 15.43 14.91
CA PHE A 236 5.38 15.92 14.30
C PHE A 236 4.12 15.24 14.84
N GLY A 237 4.24 14.11 15.53
CA GLY A 237 3.10 13.36 16.06
C GLY A 237 3.35 11.85 16.13
N LEU A 238 2.59 11.05 15.42
CA LEU A 238 2.56 9.59 15.51
C LEU A 238 2.88 8.92 14.19
N SER A 239 3.65 7.85 14.26
CA SER A 239 4.01 6.96 13.14
C SER A 239 4.10 5.50 13.61
N GLY A 240 4.59 4.62 12.76
CA GLY A 240 4.74 3.19 13.03
C GLY A 240 3.59 2.34 12.49
N PRO A 241 3.72 1.01 12.54
CA PRO A 241 2.79 0.07 11.93
C PRO A 241 1.32 0.29 12.29
N ALA A 242 0.99 0.59 13.56
CA ALA A 242 -0.38 0.86 13.98
C ALA A 242 -0.97 2.08 13.26
N VAL A 243 -0.19 3.17 13.13
CA VAL A 243 -0.61 4.41 12.48
C VAL A 243 -0.78 4.20 10.98
N LEU A 244 0.19 3.57 10.34
CA LEU A 244 0.17 3.30 8.89
C LEU A 244 -1.02 2.41 8.51
N ARG A 245 -1.32 1.37 9.30
CA ARG A 245 -2.52 0.53 9.10
C ARG A 245 -3.80 1.34 9.25
N LEU A 246 -3.92 2.13 10.32
CA LEU A 246 -5.11 2.93 10.58
C LEU A 246 -5.35 3.95 9.47
N SER A 247 -4.29 4.63 9.01
CA SER A 247 -4.37 5.58 7.90
C SER A 247 -4.79 4.93 6.59
N SER A 248 -4.36 3.68 6.34
CA SER A 248 -4.80 2.89 5.19
C SER A 248 -6.29 2.51 5.29
N TYR A 249 -6.70 1.93 6.42
CA TYR A 249 -8.10 1.53 6.62
C TYR A 249 -9.07 2.71 6.48
N ALA A 250 -8.71 3.87 7.03
CA ALA A 250 -9.53 5.07 7.07
C ALA A 250 -9.18 6.10 5.99
N ALA A 251 -8.42 5.74 4.93
CA ALA A 251 -7.86 6.70 3.98
C ALA A 251 -8.90 7.67 3.40
N ARG A 252 -10.03 7.18 2.91
CA ARG A 252 -11.11 7.99 2.34
C ARG A 252 -11.80 8.86 3.41
N HIS A 253 -12.12 8.27 4.55
CA HIS A 253 -12.73 8.99 5.67
C HIS A 253 -11.84 10.15 6.17
N LEU A 254 -10.53 9.90 6.30
CA LEU A 254 -9.57 10.95 6.68
C LEU A 254 -9.44 12.03 5.60
N ALA A 255 -9.49 11.66 4.33
CA ALA A 255 -9.47 12.64 3.23
C ALA A 255 -10.73 13.52 3.22
N GLU A 256 -11.92 12.95 3.42
CA GLU A 256 -13.19 13.68 3.56
C GLU A 256 -13.18 14.63 4.76
N ALA A 257 -12.53 14.24 5.86
CA ALA A 257 -12.34 15.07 7.04
C ALA A 257 -11.15 16.05 6.94
N ALA A 258 -10.59 16.28 5.74
CA ALA A 258 -9.40 17.09 5.51
C ALA A 258 -8.22 16.71 6.43
N TYR A 259 -8.10 15.42 6.75
CA TYR A 259 -7.10 14.83 7.64
C TYR A 259 -7.14 15.39 9.07
N ARG A 260 -8.32 15.79 9.54
CA ARG A 260 -8.55 16.24 10.91
C ARG A 260 -9.57 15.33 11.58
N ALA A 261 -9.14 14.62 12.64
CA ALA A 261 -10.02 13.68 13.33
C ALA A 261 -9.54 13.46 14.77
N PRO A 262 -10.44 13.22 15.73
CA PRO A 262 -10.06 12.80 17.06
C PRO A 262 -9.59 11.34 17.03
N LEU A 263 -8.43 11.11 17.66
CA LEU A 263 -7.75 9.81 17.75
C LEU A 263 -7.72 9.37 19.21
N LEU A 264 -8.19 8.17 19.47
CA LEU A 264 -8.08 7.50 20.76
C LEU A 264 -6.89 6.55 20.73
N VAL A 265 -6.00 6.71 21.70
CA VAL A 265 -4.84 5.85 21.91
C VAL A 265 -5.08 5.00 23.16
N LYS A 266 -4.98 3.69 23.00
CA LYS A 266 -4.96 2.72 24.08
C LYS A 266 -3.52 2.24 24.24
N TRP A 267 -2.85 2.75 25.29
CA TRP A 267 -1.44 2.53 25.56
C TRP A 267 -1.12 1.11 26.05
N LEU A 268 -2.13 0.46 26.67
CA LEU A 268 -2.08 -0.92 27.14
C LEU A 268 -3.18 -1.69 26.38
N PRO A 269 -2.89 -2.22 25.18
CA PRO A 269 -3.93 -2.71 24.26
C PRO A 269 -4.75 -3.90 24.77
N ASP A 270 -4.19 -4.72 25.67
CA ASP A 270 -4.85 -5.93 26.20
C ASP A 270 -5.67 -5.64 27.47
N GLU A 271 -5.52 -4.44 28.05
CA GLU A 271 -6.21 -4.09 29.29
C GLU A 271 -7.58 -3.46 29.04
N ALA A 272 -8.61 -3.98 29.70
CA ALA A 272 -9.89 -3.28 29.80
C ALA A 272 -9.88 -2.34 31.03
N PRO A 273 -10.63 -1.22 31.01
CA PRO A 273 -10.72 -0.33 32.19
C PRO A 273 -11.09 -1.06 33.46
N GLU A 274 -12.00 -2.02 33.37
CA GLU A 274 -12.55 -2.80 34.49
C GLU A 274 -11.50 -3.72 35.15
N SER A 275 -10.57 -4.26 34.35
CA SER A 275 -9.45 -5.11 34.85
C SER A 275 -8.24 -4.28 35.26
N LEU A 276 -8.00 -3.17 34.56
CA LEU A 276 -6.84 -2.30 34.80
C LEU A 276 -6.96 -1.54 36.15
N ALA A 277 -8.15 -1.02 36.47
CA ALA A 277 -8.35 -0.22 37.68
C ALA A 277 -7.96 -0.95 38.98
N PRO A 278 -8.48 -2.20 39.27
CA PRO A 278 -8.08 -2.92 40.47
C PRO A 278 -6.60 -3.34 40.47
N ARG A 279 -6.05 -3.67 39.28
CA ARG A 279 -4.64 -4.03 39.17
C ARG A 279 -3.70 -2.85 39.43
N LEU A 280 -4.03 -1.67 38.91
CA LEU A 280 -3.29 -0.45 39.22
C LEU A 280 -3.41 -0.09 40.71
N ARG A 281 -4.60 -0.19 41.30
CA ARG A 281 -4.77 0.05 42.73
C ARG A 281 -3.87 -0.89 43.57
N ALA A 282 -3.89 -2.18 43.32
CA ALA A 282 -3.05 -3.16 43.98
C ALA A 282 -1.55 -2.86 43.84
N LEU A 283 -1.12 -2.40 42.64
CA LEU A 283 0.24 -2.00 42.39
C LEU A 283 0.64 -0.77 43.21
N LEU A 284 -0.21 0.28 43.24
CA LEU A 284 0.02 1.50 43.99
C LEU A 284 0.02 1.29 45.49
N ASP A 285 -0.86 0.44 46.01
CA ASP A 285 -0.95 0.10 47.44
C ASP A 285 0.29 -0.68 47.88
N ARG A 286 0.75 -1.65 47.09
CA ARG A 286 1.98 -2.41 47.36
C ARG A 286 3.23 -1.51 47.39
N GLU A 287 3.29 -0.50 46.54
CA GLU A 287 4.42 0.39 46.41
C GLU A 287 4.17 1.76 47.08
N GLY A 288 3.28 1.85 48.04
CA GLY A 288 2.70 3.06 48.59
C GLY A 288 3.67 4.15 49.03
N ALA A 289 4.85 3.79 49.54
CA ALA A 289 5.89 4.75 49.94
C ALA A 289 6.69 5.37 48.78
N LYS A 290 6.65 4.73 47.59
CA LYS A 290 7.40 5.20 46.41
C LYS A 290 6.69 6.33 45.70
N GLN A 291 7.48 7.12 44.95
CA GLN A 291 6.93 8.12 44.04
C GLN A 291 6.31 7.45 42.80
N LEU A 292 5.25 8.06 42.27
CA LEU A 292 4.57 7.63 41.04
C LEU A 292 5.49 7.50 39.83
N SER A 293 6.51 8.37 39.75
CA SER A 293 7.52 8.35 38.69
C SER A 293 8.29 7.02 38.62
N SER A 294 8.45 6.32 39.73
CA SER A 294 9.20 5.06 39.82
C SER A 294 8.36 3.80 39.70
N VAL A 295 7.04 3.93 39.70
CA VAL A 295 6.09 2.81 39.66
C VAL A 295 5.24 2.91 38.40
N ARG A 296 5.44 1.99 37.46
CA ARG A 296 4.73 2.02 36.19
C ARG A 296 4.28 0.63 35.74
N PRO A 297 3.21 0.54 34.95
CA PRO A 297 2.84 -0.69 34.26
C PRO A 297 3.94 -1.17 33.32
N GLU A 298 4.02 -2.48 33.13
CA GLU A 298 4.88 -3.12 32.14
C GLU A 298 4.51 -2.64 30.72
N GLY A 299 5.50 -2.57 29.83
CA GLY A 299 5.33 -2.10 28.44
C GLY A 299 5.46 -0.58 28.26
N LEU A 300 5.40 0.23 29.32
CA LEU A 300 5.59 1.67 29.25
C LEU A 300 7.02 2.06 29.65
N ASN A 301 7.66 2.95 28.87
CA ASN A 301 8.94 3.53 29.29
C ASN A 301 8.73 4.73 30.20
N THR A 302 9.80 5.14 30.91
CA THR A 302 9.73 6.21 31.91
C THR A 302 9.25 7.54 31.32
N ARG A 303 9.75 7.94 30.15
CA ARG A 303 9.37 9.22 29.52
C ARG A 303 7.87 9.29 29.21
N LEU A 304 7.34 8.22 28.59
CA LEU A 304 5.90 8.14 28.31
C LEU A 304 5.08 8.07 29.59
N TRP A 305 5.53 7.32 30.59
CA TRP A 305 4.83 7.21 31.86
C TRP A 305 4.67 8.57 32.55
N LEU A 306 5.73 9.38 32.63
CA LEU A 306 5.68 10.74 33.18
C LEU A 306 4.67 11.62 32.45
N HIS A 307 4.65 11.57 31.13
CA HIS A 307 3.68 12.29 30.30
C HIS A 307 2.23 11.85 30.60
N LEU A 308 1.99 10.54 30.72
CA LEU A 308 0.64 10.01 31.03
C LEU A 308 0.17 10.37 32.45
N LEU A 309 1.07 10.43 33.43
CA LEU A 309 0.76 10.96 34.77
C LEU A 309 0.33 12.43 34.70
N GLU A 310 1.11 13.26 34.01
CA GLU A 310 0.79 14.69 33.83
C GLU A 310 -0.57 14.87 33.15
N ARG A 311 -0.83 14.15 32.04
CA ARG A 311 -2.14 14.17 31.36
C ARG A 311 -3.30 13.74 32.24
N SER A 312 -3.05 12.84 33.20
CA SER A 312 -4.04 12.38 34.17
C SER A 312 -4.22 13.37 35.33
N GLY A 313 -3.44 14.45 35.40
CA GLY A 313 -3.42 15.42 36.49
C GLY A 313 -2.81 14.85 37.76
N LEU A 314 -1.80 13.97 37.63
CA LEU A 314 -1.05 13.36 38.71
C LEU A 314 0.34 13.96 38.80
N ASP A 315 0.77 14.37 40.03
CA ASP A 315 2.16 14.74 40.26
C ASP A 315 3.04 13.50 40.32
N ALA A 316 4.00 13.40 39.39
CA ALA A 316 4.94 12.30 39.31
C ALA A 316 5.80 12.10 40.57
N ARG A 317 5.95 13.17 41.41
CA ARG A 317 6.67 13.14 42.68
C ARG A 317 5.78 12.73 43.85
N GLY A 318 4.45 12.70 43.67
CA GLY A 318 3.49 12.25 44.68
C GLY A 318 3.68 10.79 45.02
N LYS A 319 3.32 10.41 46.25
CA LYS A 319 3.40 9.01 46.70
C LYS A 319 2.27 8.17 46.13
N CYS A 320 2.56 6.92 45.86
CA CYS A 320 1.58 5.97 45.33
C CYS A 320 0.34 5.82 46.26
N ALA A 321 0.56 5.82 47.57
CA ALA A 321 -0.52 5.73 48.57
C ALA A 321 -1.47 6.95 48.58
N GLU A 322 -1.05 8.11 48.08
CA GLU A 322 -1.84 9.32 48.07
C GLU A 322 -2.81 9.43 46.88
N VAL A 323 -2.75 8.50 45.97
CA VAL A 323 -3.60 8.48 44.75
C VAL A 323 -5.04 8.17 45.11
N SER A 324 -5.91 9.17 45.02
CA SER A 324 -7.33 9.06 45.26
C SER A 324 -8.01 8.19 44.18
N ARG A 325 -9.20 7.65 44.50
CA ARG A 325 -10.04 6.87 43.56
C ARG A 325 -10.33 7.69 42.27
N LYS A 326 -10.60 9.00 42.39
CA LYS A 326 -10.88 9.89 41.27
C LYS A 326 -9.67 10.04 40.35
N GLN A 327 -8.46 10.18 40.92
CA GLN A 327 -7.21 10.26 40.19
C GLN A 327 -6.89 8.94 39.50
N LEU A 328 -7.08 7.81 40.17
CA LEU A 328 -6.90 6.47 39.58
C LEU A 328 -7.82 6.30 38.36
N ASN A 329 -9.08 6.66 38.45
CA ASN A 329 -10.02 6.54 37.34
C ASN A 329 -9.58 7.41 36.13
N ARG A 330 -9.06 8.63 36.35
CA ARG A 330 -8.50 9.45 35.26
C ARG A 330 -7.29 8.77 34.62
N LEU A 331 -6.39 8.21 35.43
CA LEU A 331 -5.22 7.49 34.94
C LEU A 331 -5.64 6.28 34.10
N VAL A 332 -6.61 5.50 34.54
CA VAL A 332 -7.19 4.37 33.79
C VAL A 332 -7.76 4.85 32.45
N THR A 333 -8.52 5.96 32.44
CA THR A 333 -9.04 6.55 31.21
C THR A 333 -7.91 6.96 30.25
N THR A 334 -6.90 7.65 30.76
CA THR A 334 -5.73 8.03 29.96
C THR A 334 -4.99 6.83 29.39
N LEU A 335 -4.83 5.76 30.15
CA LEU A 335 -4.15 4.54 29.68
C LEU A 335 -4.95 3.76 28.64
N THR A 336 -6.29 3.87 28.63
CA THR A 336 -7.17 3.05 27.79
C THR A 336 -7.87 3.82 26.69
N GLN A 337 -8.01 5.17 26.80
CA GLN A 337 -8.75 6.03 25.86
C GLN A 337 -8.18 7.45 25.80
N ASP A 338 -6.85 7.56 25.70
CA ASP A 338 -6.19 8.86 25.62
C ASP A 338 -6.50 9.57 24.29
N GLU A 339 -7.08 10.75 24.35
CA GLU A 339 -7.55 11.46 23.17
C GLU A 339 -6.53 12.47 22.65
N TYR A 340 -6.27 12.43 21.36
CA TYR A 340 -5.45 13.37 20.61
C TYR A 340 -6.19 13.85 19.36
N LEU A 341 -5.82 15.02 18.86
CA LEU A 341 -6.34 15.53 17.60
C LEU A 341 -5.33 15.33 16.48
N ILE A 342 -5.69 14.54 15.48
CA ILE A 342 -4.98 14.50 14.19
C ILE A 342 -5.23 15.85 13.51
N THR A 343 -4.18 16.55 13.12
CA THR A 343 -4.25 17.87 12.47
C THR A 343 -3.78 17.86 11.02
N GLY A 344 -3.35 16.71 10.51
CA GLY A 344 -2.87 16.56 9.16
C GLY A 344 -2.05 15.29 8.97
N ARG A 345 -1.46 15.19 7.80
CA ARG A 345 -0.52 14.14 7.40
C ARG A 345 0.91 14.63 7.58
N ALA A 346 1.84 13.73 7.92
CA ALA A 346 3.26 14.04 7.88
C ALA A 346 3.71 14.45 6.46
N PRO A 347 4.69 15.35 6.35
CA PRO A 347 5.08 15.96 5.07
C PRO A 347 5.83 15.03 4.10
N HIS A 348 6.20 13.81 4.51
CA HIS A 348 6.94 12.87 3.65
C HIS A 348 6.08 12.38 2.48
N LYS A 349 6.44 12.82 1.26
CA LYS A 349 5.64 12.61 0.04
C LYS A 349 5.97 11.32 -0.70
N ASP A 350 7.14 10.73 -0.46
CA ASP A 350 7.71 9.71 -1.37
C ASP A 350 7.33 8.27 -1.04
N GLU A 351 6.70 8.01 0.11
CA GLU A 351 6.35 6.66 0.59
C GLU A 351 4.85 6.34 0.51
N PHE A 352 4.03 7.25 -0.01
CA PHE A 352 2.59 7.06 0.01
C PHE A 352 2.11 6.06 -1.06
N VAL A 353 1.29 5.13 -0.60
CA VAL A 353 0.41 4.33 -1.45
C VAL A 353 -0.83 5.16 -1.77
N THR A 354 -1.33 5.04 -2.98
CA THR A 354 -2.57 5.69 -3.41
C THR A 354 -3.75 4.75 -3.18
N CYS A 355 -4.77 5.22 -2.46
CA CYS A 355 -6.09 4.62 -2.39
C CYS A 355 -6.96 5.27 -3.46
N GLY A 356 -7.53 4.50 -4.38
CA GLY A 356 -8.26 4.99 -5.55
C GLY A 356 -7.56 4.65 -6.85
N GLY A 357 -8.16 4.99 -7.98
CA GLY A 357 -7.68 4.64 -9.32
C GLY A 357 -8.83 4.19 -10.20
N VAL A 358 -8.58 3.34 -11.18
CA VAL A 358 -9.62 2.76 -12.04
C VAL A 358 -10.53 1.85 -11.20
N SER A 359 -11.84 2.16 -11.24
CA SER A 359 -12.86 1.36 -10.55
C SER A 359 -12.86 -0.08 -11.05
N LEU A 360 -12.84 -1.03 -10.12
CA LEU A 360 -12.91 -2.45 -10.45
C LEU A 360 -14.19 -2.86 -11.18
N LYS A 361 -15.25 -2.06 -11.08
CA LYS A 361 -16.51 -2.26 -11.82
C LYS A 361 -16.32 -2.06 -13.32
N SER A 362 -15.39 -1.20 -13.74
CA SER A 362 -15.07 -0.96 -15.15
C SER A 362 -14.33 -2.11 -15.80
N LEU A 363 -13.87 -3.11 -15.04
CA LEU A 363 -13.00 -4.19 -15.50
C LEU A 363 -13.69 -5.55 -15.42
N GLN A 364 -13.28 -6.47 -16.27
CA GLN A 364 -13.58 -7.89 -16.17
C GLN A 364 -12.67 -8.50 -15.09
N ALA A 365 -13.25 -9.11 -14.07
CA ALA A 365 -12.50 -9.56 -12.90
C ALA A 365 -11.48 -10.68 -13.19
N GLN A 366 -11.66 -11.44 -14.28
CA GLN A 366 -10.79 -12.54 -14.64
C GLN A 366 -9.59 -12.11 -15.48
N THR A 367 -9.74 -11.05 -16.28
CA THR A 367 -8.77 -10.63 -17.29
C THR A 367 -8.15 -9.27 -17.01
N LEU A 368 -8.80 -8.47 -16.17
CA LEU A 368 -8.50 -7.05 -15.94
C LEU A 368 -8.60 -6.19 -17.22
N GLU A 369 -9.27 -6.72 -18.25
CA GLU A 369 -9.64 -5.98 -19.45
C GLU A 369 -10.81 -5.03 -19.16
N ALA A 370 -10.78 -3.84 -19.71
CA ALA A 370 -11.89 -2.89 -19.61
C ALA A 370 -13.14 -3.43 -20.31
N ARG A 371 -14.28 -3.46 -19.59
CA ARG A 371 -15.56 -4.03 -20.09
C ARG A 371 -16.04 -3.39 -21.38
N SER A 372 -15.92 -2.06 -21.46
CA SER A 372 -16.38 -1.26 -22.59
C SER A 372 -15.28 -0.92 -23.58
N CYS A 373 -14.06 -1.38 -23.33
CA CYS A 373 -12.86 -1.04 -24.08
C CYS A 373 -11.98 -2.26 -24.35
N PRO A 374 -12.42 -3.22 -25.21
CA PRO A 374 -11.65 -4.43 -25.52
C PRO A 374 -10.23 -4.10 -26.00
N GLY A 375 -9.23 -4.79 -25.44
CA GLY A 375 -7.80 -4.55 -25.71
C GLY A 375 -7.15 -3.53 -24.78
N LEU A 376 -7.91 -2.92 -23.85
CA LEU A 376 -7.38 -2.05 -22.80
C LEU A 376 -7.39 -2.80 -21.47
N TYR A 377 -6.23 -2.86 -20.81
CA TYR A 377 -6.00 -3.56 -19.54
C TYR A 377 -5.46 -2.60 -18.50
N VAL A 378 -5.68 -2.92 -17.21
CA VAL A 378 -5.18 -2.08 -16.10
C VAL A 378 -4.56 -2.97 -15.04
N ALA A 379 -3.34 -2.64 -14.57
CA ALA A 379 -2.64 -3.39 -13.54
C ALA A 379 -1.96 -2.51 -12.49
N GLY A 380 -1.66 -3.13 -11.36
CA GLY A 380 -0.94 -2.49 -10.26
C GLY A 380 -1.74 -1.41 -9.55
N GLU A 381 -1.05 -0.42 -9.05
CA GLU A 381 -1.63 0.66 -8.24
C GLU A 381 -2.46 1.67 -9.08
N ALA A 382 -2.56 1.49 -10.41
CA ALA A 382 -3.51 2.21 -11.26
C ALA A 382 -4.97 1.73 -11.02
N LEU A 383 -5.15 0.55 -10.45
CA LEU A 383 -6.43 0.01 -9.98
C LEU A 383 -6.84 0.62 -8.64
N ASP A 384 -8.14 0.65 -8.34
CA ASP A 384 -8.64 0.89 -6.98
C ASP A 384 -8.36 -0.34 -6.07
N VAL A 385 -7.08 -0.62 -5.89
CA VAL A 385 -6.53 -1.70 -5.06
C VAL A 385 -5.34 -1.14 -4.28
N ASP A 386 -5.41 -1.22 -2.97
CA ASP A 386 -4.28 -0.89 -2.12
C ASP A 386 -4.25 -1.75 -0.85
N ALA A 387 -3.08 -1.84 -0.27
CA ALA A 387 -2.81 -2.70 0.87
C ALA A 387 -2.08 -1.95 1.99
N VAL A 388 -2.06 -2.56 3.17
CA VAL A 388 -1.18 -2.14 4.26
C VAL A 388 0.30 -2.41 3.92
N THR A 389 1.22 -1.97 4.78
CA THR A 389 2.65 -2.31 4.66
C THR A 389 2.87 -3.80 4.84
N GLY A 390 3.89 -4.37 4.14
CA GLY A 390 4.24 -5.79 4.30
C GLY A 390 4.54 -6.54 2.99
N GLY A 391 4.78 -5.86 1.87
CA GLY A 391 5.00 -6.49 0.56
C GLY A 391 3.71 -6.71 -0.24
N PHE A 392 2.56 -6.42 0.37
CA PHE A 392 1.25 -6.69 -0.21
C PHE A 392 0.96 -5.85 -1.47
N ASN A 393 1.36 -4.58 -1.50
CA ASN A 393 1.16 -3.72 -2.67
C ASN A 393 1.97 -4.21 -3.88
N LEU A 394 3.21 -4.65 -3.67
CA LEU A 394 4.01 -5.26 -4.73
C LEU A 394 3.43 -6.60 -5.17
N GLN A 395 2.95 -7.45 -4.23
CA GLN A 395 2.25 -8.68 -4.60
C GLN A 395 1.04 -8.41 -5.48
N ALA A 396 0.21 -7.42 -5.14
CA ALA A 396 -0.92 -7.03 -5.99
C ALA A 396 -0.47 -6.55 -7.39
N ALA A 397 0.67 -5.84 -7.46
CA ALA A 397 1.24 -5.41 -8.73
C ALA A 397 1.70 -6.58 -9.60
N TRP A 398 2.41 -7.57 -9.02
CA TRP A 398 2.83 -8.78 -9.73
C TRP A 398 1.65 -9.59 -10.22
N THR A 399 0.69 -9.87 -9.33
CA THR A 399 -0.51 -10.66 -9.64
C THR A 399 -1.32 -10.03 -10.77
N THR A 400 -1.64 -8.75 -10.66
CA THR A 400 -2.47 -8.07 -11.66
C THR A 400 -1.76 -7.91 -13.00
N ALA A 401 -0.45 -7.67 -12.97
CA ALA A 401 0.39 -7.60 -14.17
C ALA A 401 0.47 -8.95 -14.89
N TYR A 402 0.65 -10.05 -14.13
CA TYR A 402 0.64 -11.41 -14.68
C TYR A 402 -0.69 -11.72 -15.35
N VAL A 403 -1.80 -11.46 -14.66
CA VAL A 403 -3.15 -11.72 -15.20
C VAL A 403 -3.43 -10.92 -16.46
N CYS A 404 -3.02 -9.66 -16.52
CA CYS A 404 -3.13 -8.86 -17.75
C CYS A 404 -2.28 -9.44 -18.87
N ALA A 405 -1.04 -9.82 -18.58
CA ALA A 405 -0.14 -10.41 -19.57
C ALA A 405 -0.72 -11.71 -20.15
N GLU A 406 -1.16 -12.66 -19.30
CA GLU A 406 -1.81 -13.90 -19.75
C GLU A 406 -3.06 -13.61 -20.59
N SER A 407 -3.89 -12.66 -20.19
CA SER A 407 -5.11 -12.30 -20.92
C SER A 407 -4.80 -11.72 -22.31
N ILE A 408 -3.76 -10.91 -22.43
CA ILE A 408 -3.28 -10.41 -23.73
C ILE A 408 -2.73 -11.56 -24.58
N ILE A 409 -1.98 -12.49 -23.98
CA ILE A 409 -1.45 -13.67 -24.66
C ILE A 409 -2.60 -14.54 -25.20
N GLU A 410 -3.57 -14.85 -24.36
CA GLU A 410 -4.78 -15.62 -24.74
C GLU A 410 -5.51 -14.95 -25.91
N ARG A 411 -5.74 -13.62 -25.85
CA ARG A 411 -6.36 -12.85 -26.93
C ARG A 411 -5.62 -12.98 -28.26
N PHE A 412 -4.29 -13.01 -28.25
CA PHE A 412 -3.51 -13.05 -29.50
C PHE A 412 -3.21 -14.46 -30.00
N THR A 413 -3.36 -15.48 -29.15
CA THR A 413 -3.13 -16.87 -29.50
C THR A 413 -4.41 -17.63 -29.84
N GLN A 414 -5.57 -17.17 -29.37
CA GLN A 414 -6.84 -17.78 -29.75
C GLN A 414 -7.04 -17.71 -31.28
N PRO A 415 -7.42 -18.81 -31.95
CA PRO A 415 -7.82 -18.74 -33.35
C PRO A 415 -9.03 -17.83 -33.47
N LEU A 416 -9.06 -16.98 -34.50
CA LEU A 416 -10.24 -16.22 -34.88
C LEU A 416 -11.38 -17.21 -35.17
N THR A 417 -12.16 -17.55 -34.15
CA THR A 417 -13.44 -18.22 -34.36
C THR A 417 -14.30 -17.22 -35.13
N SER A 418 -14.62 -17.58 -36.36
CA SER A 418 -15.54 -16.88 -37.25
C SER A 418 -16.79 -16.50 -36.43
N ILE A 419 -16.97 -15.22 -36.17
CA ILE A 419 -18.27 -14.70 -35.74
C ILE A 419 -19.17 -14.88 -36.96
N THR A 420 -19.89 -15.99 -37.03
CA THR A 420 -21.04 -16.12 -37.92
C THR A 420 -22.07 -15.13 -37.45
N PRO A 421 -22.47 -14.15 -38.27
CA PRO A 421 -23.61 -13.31 -37.92
C PRO A 421 -24.80 -14.23 -37.86
N THR A 422 -25.43 -14.32 -36.69
CA THR A 422 -26.77 -14.93 -36.59
C THR A 422 -27.74 -14.06 -37.34
N PRO A 423 -28.64 -14.66 -38.16
CA PRO A 423 -29.54 -13.97 -39.05
C PRO A 423 -30.58 -13.12 -38.34
#